data_fa873ad890dcb159a1cfe55ffe1dd0da
#
_entry.id   fa873ad890dcb159a1cfe55ffe1dd0da
#
_cell.length_a   1.000
_cell.length_b   1.000
_cell.length_c   1.000
_cell.angle_alpha   90.00
_cell.angle_beta   90.00
_cell.angle_gamma   90.00
#
_symmetry.space_group_name_H-M   'P 1'
#
loop_
_entity.id
_entity.type
_entity.pdbx_description
1 polymer ?
#
loop_
_entity_poly.entity_id
_entity_poly.type
_entity_poly.pdbx_seq_one_letter_code
_entity_poly.pdbx_strand_id
1 'polypeptide(L)'
;MNSNPPQHSAASAFVPYLQAVGRGQRSGRSLSQTEACDAMTMLLENRITPEQRGAFLMLLRVREETAEEIAGFTQACRATLPYALTKNVGQKNSETIIDLDVGAYAGKRRQLPWFLLAIACLVQEGVKVGMHGTQEPESQRLYIQSVLSQLSASTQVH
;
A
#
# COMPACT_ATOMS: atom_id res chain seq x y z
N MET A 1 -11.61 -5.58 -28.73
CA MET A 1 -12.61 -6.48 -28.14
C MET A 1 -11.95 -7.08 -26.89
N ASN A 2 -12.19 -6.46 -25.72
CA ASN A 2 -11.69 -6.97 -24.44
C ASN A 2 -12.72 -7.96 -23.90
N SER A 3 -12.46 -9.24 -24.10
CA SER A 3 -13.22 -10.31 -23.44
C SER A 3 -12.70 -10.48 -22.00
N ASN A 4 -13.26 -9.71 -21.08
CA ASN A 4 -13.14 -10.03 -19.66
C ASN A 4 -13.78 -11.41 -19.44
N PRO A 5 -13.09 -12.37 -18.75
CA PRO A 5 -13.72 -13.64 -18.42
C PRO A 5 -14.94 -13.40 -17.52
N PRO A 6 -15.98 -14.23 -17.58
CA PRO A 6 -17.20 -14.00 -16.84
C PRO A 6 -16.91 -13.93 -15.34
N GLN A 7 -17.30 -12.84 -14.70
CA GLN A 7 -17.03 -12.52 -13.28
C GLN A 7 -17.41 -13.66 -12.32
N HIS A 8 -18.38 -14.50 -12.68
CA HIS A 8 -18.80 -15.66 -11.88
C HIS A 8 -17.74 -16.75 -11.74
N SER A 9 -16.90 -17.00 -12.76
CA SER A 9 -15.84 -18.02 -12.66
C SER A 9 -14.65 -17.55 -11.82
N ALA A 10 -14.31 -16.28 -11.93
CA ALA A 10 -13.23 -15.68 -11.15
C ALA A 10 -13.61 -15.54 -9.67
N ALA A 11 -14.85 -15.13 -9.37
CA ALA A 11 -15.36 -15.08 -8.00
C ALA A 11 -15.37 -16.46 -7.31
N SER A 12 -15.66 -17.52 -8.05
CA SER A 12 -15.60 -18.91 -7.58
C SER A 12 -14.17 -19.33 -7.23
N ALA A 13 -13.17 -18.90 -8.01
CA ALA A 13 -11.76 -19.20 -7.79
C ALA A 13 -11.20 -18.54 -6.51
N PHE A 14 -11.81 -17.47 -6.01
CA PHE A 14 -11.40 -16.79 -4.79
C PHE A 14 -11.91 -17.47 -3.50
N VAL A 15 -12.95 -18.29 -3.58
CA VAL A 15 -13.58 -18.94 -2.41
C VAL A 15 -12.59 -19.74 -1.56
N PRO A 16 -11.64 -20.52 -2.11
CA PRO A 16 -10.67 -21.25 -1.30
C PRO A 16 -9.84 -20.37 -0.37
N TYR A 17 -9.44 -19.16 -0.81
CA TYR A 17 -8.69 -18.21 0.00
C TYR A 17 -9.54 -17.68 1.16
N LEU A 18 -10.80 -17.31 0.89
CA LEU A 18 -11.73 -16.91 1.93
C LEU A 18 -11.95 -18.04 2.96
N GLN A 19 -12.11 -19.26 2.50
CA GLN A 19 -12.27 -20.42 3.39
C GLN A 19 -11.04 -20.70 4.22
N ALA A 20 -9.84 -20.53 3.66
CA ALA A 20 -8.59 -20.71 4.40
C ALA A 20 -8.49 -19.75 5.59
N VAL A 21 -8.78 -18.48 5.38
CA VAL A 21 -8.66 -17.44 6.42
C VAL A 21 -9.90 -17.32 7.30
N GLY A 22 -11.08 -17.75 6.83
CA GLY A 22 -12.39 -17.52 7.45
C GLY A 22 -12.94 -18.63 8.33
N ARG A 23 -12.33 -19.82 8.36
CA ARG A 23 -12.87 -20.99 9.10
C ARG A 23 -12.76 -20.90 10.63
N GLY A 24 -12.35 -19.73 11.18
CA GLY A 24 -12.20 -19.52 12.63
C GLY A 24 -10.94 -20.13 13.23
N GLN A 25 -10.72 -19.90 14.52
CA GLN A 25 -9.47 -20.23 15.22
C GLN A 25 -9.10 -21.73 15.22
N ARG A 26 -10.06 -22.64 15.06
CA ARG A 26 -9.80 -24.09 15.15
C ARG A 26 -9.47 -24.75 13.81
N SER A 27 -9.92 -24.21 12.69
CA SER A 27 -9.78 -24.83 11.37
C SER A 27 -9.35 -23.85 10.27
N GLY A 28 -9.21 -22.57 10.58
CA GLY A 28 -8.60 -21.58 9.71
C GLY A 28 -7.09 -21.74 9.70
N ARG A 29 -6.48 -21.43 8.56
CA ARG A 29 -5.04 -21.37 8.39
C ARG A 29 -4.62 -20.08 7.73
N SER A 30 -3.37 -19.74 7.86
CA SER A 30 -2.74 -18.69 7.07
C SER A 30 -2.58 -19.13 5.62
N LEU A 31 -2.52 -18.18 4.72
CA LEU A 31 -2.16 -18.42 3.33
C LEU A 31 -0.65 -18.60 3.23
N SER A 32 -0.21 -19.48 2.33
CA SER A 32 1.19 -19.49 1.91
C SER A 32 1.50 -18.19 1.13
N GLN A 33 2.77 -17.86 0.97
CA GLN A 33 3.21 -16.70 0.19
C GLN A 33 2.60 -16.70 -1.22
N THR A 34 2.56 -17.84 -1.89
CA THR A 34 1.98 -17.98 -3.23
C THR A 34 0.49 -17.74 -3.21
N GLU A 35 -0.25 -18.38 -2.29
CA GLU A 35 -1.69 -18.17 -2.15
C GLU A 35 -2.04 -16.70 -1.83
N ALA A 36 -1.25 -16.06 -0.98
CA ALA A 36 -1.41 -14.65 -0.64
C ALA A 36 -1.16 -13.75 -1.86
N CYS A 37 -0.13 -14.04 -2.65
CA CYS A 37 0.18 -13.34 -3.89
C CYS A 37 -0.99 -13.47 -4.89
N ASP A 38 -1.49 -14.68 -5.10
CA ASP A 38 -2.61 -14.94 -6.02
C ASP A 38 -3.89 -14.25 -5.57
N ALA A 39 -4.24 -14.37 -4.29
CA ALA A 39 -5.42 -13.72 -3.71
C ALA A 39 -5.36 -12.19 -3.85
N MET A 40 -4.22 -11.59 -3.53
CA MET A 40 -4.03 -10.15 -3.66
C MET A 40 -4.05 -9.70 -5.13
N THR A 41 -3.46 -10.47 -6.04
CA THR A 41 -3.53 -10.21 -7.48
C THR A 41 -4.99 -10.19 -7.97
N MET A 42 -5.80 -11.18 -7.59
CA MET A 42 -7.21 -11.20 -7.94
C MET A 42 -7.99 -9.99 -7.39
N LEU A 43 -7.63 -9.53 -6.19
CA LEU A 43 -8.21 -8.34 -5.57
C LEU A 43 -7.83 -7.07 -6.34
N LEU A 44 -6.55 -6.87 -6.65
CA LEU A 44 -6.04 -5.70 -7.36
C LEU A 44 -6.55 -5.61 -8.80
N GLU A 45 -6.71 -6.75 -9.48
CA GLU A 45 -7.28 -6.86 -10.82
C GLU A 45 -8.82 -6.79 -10.86
N ASN A 46 -9.47 -6.59 -9.72
CA ASN A 46 -10.93 -6.49 -9.62
C ASN A 46 -11.69 -7.75 -10.08
N ARG A 47 -11.08 -8.93 -9.91
CA ARG A 47 -11.64 -10.24 -10.31
C ARG A 47 -12.48 -10.91 -9.23
N ILE A 48 -12.75 -10.21 -8.13
CA ILE A 48 -13.55 -10.67 -6.98
C ILE A 48 -14.74 -9.74 -6.77
N THR A 49 -15.79 -10.25 -6.08
CA THR A 49 -16.94 -9.41 -5.76
C THR A 49 -16.63 -8.42 -4.64
N PRO A 50 -17.37 -7.30 -4.52
CA PRO A 50 -17.21 -6.35 -3.41
C PRO A 50 -17.38 -7.02 -2.05
N GLU A 51 -18.29 -7.98 -1.91
CA GLU A 51 -18.55 -8.72 -0.67
C GLU A 51 -17.36 -9.61 -0.32
N GLN A 52 -16.80 -10.31 -1.29
CA GLN A 52 -15.58 -11.12 -1.10
C GLN A 52 -14.40 -10.25 -0.68
N ARG A 53 -14.24 -9.07 -1.29
CA ARG A 53 -13.19 -8.10 -0.93
C ARG A 53 -13.35 -7.64 0.51
N GLY A 54 -14.56 -7.20 0.88
CA GLY A 54 -14.85 -6.75 2.24
C GLY A 54 -14.63 -7.85 3.27
N ALA A 55 -15.12 -9.06 3.01
CA ALA A 55 -14.95 -10.22 3.89
C ALA A 55 -13.45 -10.57 4.05
N PHE A 56 -12.69 -10.64 2.98
CA PHE A 56 -11.27 -10.99 3.00
C PHE A 56 -10.45 -9.99 3.81
N LEU A 57 -10.60 -8.69 3.54
CA LEU A 57 -9.88 -7.64 4.24
C LEU A 57 -10.25 -7.58 5.73
N MET A 58 -11.52 -7.81 6.07
CA MET A 58 -11.95 -7.85 7.47
C MET A 58 -11.38 -9.07 8.20
N LEU A 59 -11.37 -10.24 7.58
CA LEU A 59 -10.80 -11.45 8.16
C LEU A 59 -9.29 -11.30 8.42
N LEU A 60 -8.54 -10.72 7.49
CA LEU A 60 -7.13 -10.38 7.68
C LEU A 60 -6.97 -9.41 8.86
N ARG A 61 -7.76 -8.33 8.91
CA ARG A 61 -7.72 -7.33 9.99
C ARG A 61 -7.95 -7.91 11.38
N VAL A 62 -8.83 -8.91 11.49
CA VAL A 62 -9.17 -9.55 12.78
C VAL A 62 -8.11 -10.58 13.20
N ARG A 63 -7.56 -11.31 12.25
CA ARG A 63 -6.63 -12.42 12.48
C ARG A 63 -5.19 -11.95 12.59
N GLU A 64 -4.86 -10.81 12.01
CA GLU A 64 -3.52 -10.32 11.71
C GLU A 64 -2.79 -11.18 10.65
N GLU A 65 -1.95 -10.57 9.86
CA GLU A 65 -1.23 -11.21 8.77
C GLU A 65 0.08 -11.82 9.26
N THR A 66 0.46 -12.95 8.65
CA THR A 66 1.78 -13.54 8.84
C THR A 66 2.83 -12.88 7.93
N ALA A 67 4.11 -13.09 8.23
CA ALA A 67 5.20 -12.59 7.41
C ALA A 67 5.14 -13.13 5.97
N GLU A 68 4.73 -14.39 5.78
CA GLU A 68 4.56 -15.01 4.48
C GLU A 68 3.42 -14.37 3.68
N GLU A 69 2.30 -14.08 4.33
CA GLU A 69 1.17 -13.38 3.72
C GLU A 69 1.55 -11.96 3.30
N ILE A 70 2.23 -11.21 4.17
CA ILE A 70 2.72 -9.86 3.85
C ILE A 70 3.69 -9.90 2.67
N ALA A 71 4.59 -10.90 2.61
CA ALA A 71 5.51 -11.08 1.50
C ALA A 71 4.75 -11.32 0.18
N GLY A 72 3.75 -12.20 0.18
CA GLY A 72 2.90 -12.48 -0.97
C GLY A 72 2.10 -11.25 -1.43
N PHE A 73 1.48 -10.53 -0.50
CA PHE A 73 0.76 -9.28 -0.80
C PHE A 73 1.67 -8.22 -1.40
N THR A 74 2.89 -8.07 -0.84
CA THR A 74 3.89 -7.14 -1.35
C THR A 74 4.33 -7.52 -2.77
N GLN A 75 4.51 -8.80 -3.04
CA GLN A 75 4.86 -9.31 -4.37
C GLN A 75 3.78 -8.96 -5.40
N ALA A 76 2.51 -9.20 -5.10
CA ALA A 76 1.39 -8.85 -5.96
C ALA A 76 1.31 -7.32 -6.22
N CYS A 77 1.43 -6.51 -5.17
CA CYS A 77 1.43 -5.05 -5.30
C CYS A 77 2.58 -4.56 -6.20
N ARG A 78 3.78 -5.09 -6.02
CA ARG A 78 4.94 -4.73 -6.86
C ARG A 78 4.75 -5.11 -8.32
N ALA A 79 4.09 -6.22 -8.61
CA ALA A 79 3.80 -6.65 -9.97
C ALA A 79 2.81 -5.72 -10.70
N THR A 80 1.98 -4.97 -9.97
CA THR A 80 1.04 -4.00 -10.55
C THR A 80 1.63 -2.61 -10.75
N LEU A 81 2.83 -2.36 -10.21
CA LEU A 81 3.49 -1.06 -10.40
C LEU A 81 3.88 -0.86 -11.87
N PRO A 82 3.72 0.36 -12.42
CA PRO A 82 4.19 0.68 -13.76
C PRO A 82 5.68 0.37 -13.90
N TYR A 83 6.06 -0.27 -14.99
CA TYR A 83 7.44 -0.65 -15.28
C TYR A 83 8.45 0.50 -15.14
N ALA A 84 8.01 1.73 -15.46
CA ALA A 84 8.82 2.93 -15.28
C ALA A 84 9.26 3.18 -13.83
N LEU A 85 8.44 2.79 -12.84
CA LEU A 85 8.76 2.93 -11.42
C LEU A 85 9.65 1.80 -10.90
N THR A 86 9.61 0.61 -11.52
CA THR A 86 10.39 -0.55 -11.08
C THR A 86 11.77 -0.61 -11.71
N LYS A 87 11.95 -0.03 -12.90
CA LYS A 87 13.18 -0.14 -13.68
C LYS A 87 14.39 0.55 -13.03
N ASN A 88 14.16 1.54 -12.19
CA ASN A 88 15.21 2.37 -11.61
C ASN A 88 15.64 1.96 -10.20
N VAL A 89 15.02 0.93 -9.61
CA VAL A 89 15.39 0.45 -8.29
C VAL A 89 16.67 -0.39 -8.40
N GLY A 90 17.79 0.15 -7.94
CA GLY A 90 19.06 -0.57 -7.84
C GLY A 90 20.00 -0.43 -9.05
N GLN A 91 19.69 0.36 -10.09
CA GLN A 91 20.62 0.65 -11.18
C GLN A 91 21.40 1.94 -10.89
N LYS A 92 22.71 1.83 -10.62
CA LYS A 92 23.62 2.94 -10.32
C LYS A 92 23.79 3.99 -11.44
N ASN A 93 23.30 3.74 -12.65
CA ASN A 93 23.53 4.59 -13.83
C ASN A 93 22.23 5.20 -14.41
N SER A 94 21.10 5.06 -13.74
CA SER A 94 19.88 5.78 -14.08
C SER A 94 19.88 7.10 -13.32
N GLU A 95 19.48 8.20 -13.95
CA GLU A 95 19.13 9.43 -13.23
C GLU A 95 17.98 9.08 -12.26
N THR A 96 18.35 8.62 -11.07
CA THR A 96 17.40 8.26 -10.02
C THR A 96 16.68 9.54 -9.66
N ILE A 97 15.40 9.61 -9.96
CA ILE A 97 14.58 10.78 -9.65
C ILE A 97 14.42 10.89 -8.13
N ILE A 98 14.40 9.76 -7.42
CA ILE A 98 14.18 9.66 -5.97
C ILE A 98 15.16 8.62 -5.38
N ASP A 99 15.88 9.01 -4.32
CA ASP A 99 16.78 8.13 -3.57
C ASP A 99 16.04 7.42 -2.40
N LEU A 100 15.07 8.12 -1.80
CA LEU A 100 14.26 7.63 -0.68
C LEU A 100 12.79 7.92 -0.92
N ASP A 101 11.95 6.90 -0.86
CA ASP A 101 10.50 7.02 -0.92
C ASP A 101 9.86 6.79 0.45
N VAL A 102 9.01 7.75 0.89
CA VAL A 102 8.41 7.75 2.23
C VAL A 102 6.89 7.76 2.13
N GLY A 103 6.27 6.66 2.55
CA GLY A 103 4.82 6.57 2.68
C GLY A 103 4.29 7.34 3.90
N ALA A 104 3.37 8.27 3.69
CA ALA A 104 2.84 9.17 4.71
C ALA A 104 1.31 9.16 4.78
N TYR A 105 0.72 7.95 4.74
CA TYR A 105 -0.74 7.75 4.72
C TYR A 105 -1.44 7.99 6.05
N ALA A 106 -0.73 7.80 7.17
CA ALA A 106 -1.32 7.90 8.50
C ALA A 106 -1.28 9.34 9.02
N GLY A 107 -2.40 10.04 8.97
CA GLY A 107 -2.56 11.33 9.62
C GLY A 107 -2.32 11.25 11.14
N LYS A 108 -1.67 12.26 11.71
CA LYS A 108 -1.32 12.34 13.12
C LYS A 108 -2.44 12.99 13.93
N ARG A 109 -2.78 12.42 15.09
CA ARG A 109 -3.81 12.97 16.01
C ARG A 109 -3.22 13.72 17.20
N ARG A 110 -2.11 13.24 17.74
CA ARG A 110 -1.57 13.70 19.04
C ARG A 110 -0.15 14.24 18.95
N GLN A 111 0.55 13.99 17.85
CA GLN A 111 1.95 14.37 17.68
C GLN A 111 2.15 15.04 16.33
N LEU A 112 3.05 15.97 16.27
CA LEU A 112 3.54 16.52 15.01
C LEU A 112 4.34 15.45 14.24
N PRO A 113 4.42 15.56 12.92
CA PRO A 113 5.19 14.62 12.09
C PRO A 113 6.69 14.93 12.16
N TRP A 114 7.31 14.70 13.31
CA TRP A 114 8.72 15.02 13.59
C TRP A 114 9.71 14.42 12.59
N PHE A 115 9.34 13.34 11.91
CA PHE A 115 10.18 12.75 10.87
C PHE A 115 10.44 13.71 9.69
N LEU A 116 9.65 14.77 9.51
CA LEU A 116 9.92 15.81 8.52
C LEU A 116 11.24 16.53 8.79
N LEU A 117 11.67 16.65 10.05
CA LEU A 117 12.98 17.22 10.39
C LEU A 117 14.11 16.29 9.91
N ALA A 118 13.96 14.99 10.09
CA ALA A 118 14.92 14.01 9.57
C ALA A 118 14.98 14.06 8.03
N ILE A 119 13.83 14.17 7.36
CA ILE A 119 13.77 14.35 5.90
C ILE A 119 14.49 15.66 5.50
N ALA A 120 14.25 16.77 6.21
CA ALA A 120 14.93 18.03 5.92
C ALA A 120 16.45 17.90 6.01
N CYS A 121 16.98 17.21 7.03
CA CYS A 121 18.39 16.92 7.15
C CYS A 121 18.91 16.08 5.97
N LEU A 122 18.20 15.02 5.57
CA LEU A 122 18.57 14.19 4.43
C LEU A 122 18.61 14.99 3.12
N VAL A 123 17.63 15.86 2.91
CA VAL A 123 17.59 16.73 1.72
C VAL A 123 18.76 17.72 1.72
N GLN A 124 19.16 18.25 2.88
CA GLN A 124 20.36 19.11 2.99
C GLN A 124 21.65 18.35 2.64
N GLU A 125 21.72 17.06 2.92
CA GLU A 125 22.82 16.17 2.51
C GLU A 125 22.72 15.70 1.04
N GLY A 126 21.77 16.24 0.27
CA GLY A 126 21.62 15.97 -1.16
C GLY A 126 20.78 14.73 -1.49
N VAL A 127 20.13 14.10 -0.51
CA VAL A 127 19.24 12.94 -0.73
C VAL A 127 17.93 13.42 -1.36
N LYS A 128 17.57 12.86 -2.50
CA LYS A 128 16.30 13.15 -3.18
C LYS A 128 15.19 12.32 -2.55
N VAL A 129 14.34 12.96 -1.76
CA VAL A 129 13.25 12.29 -1.03
C VAL A 129 11.92 12.53 -1.73
N GLY A 130 11.24 11.43 -2.09
CA GLY A 130 9.84 11.43 -2.50
C GLY A 130 8.93 11.12 -1.30
N MET A 131 7.84 11.85 -1.17
CA MET A 131 6.80 11.56 -0.18
C MET A 131 5.46 11.38 -0.88
N HIS A 132 4.73 10.36 -0.48
CA HIS A 132 3.37 10.11 -0.97
C HIS A 132 2.43 9.76 0.18
N GLY A 133 1.14 10.06 0.00
CA GLY A 133 0.14 9.80 1.00
C GLY A 133 -1.25 10.24 0.56
N THR A 134 -2.20 10.13 1.48
CA THR A 134 -3.57 10.62 1.29
C THR A 134 -3.85 11.79 2.22
N GLN A 135 -4.87 12.55 1.87
CA GLN A 135 -5.46 13.57 2.73
C GLN A 135 -6.97 13.31 2.80
N GLU A 136 -7.50 13.20 4.01
CA GLU A 136 -8.93 13.08 4.24
C GLU A 136 -9.44 14.44 4.76
N PRO A 137 -10.16 15.22 3.95
CA PRO A 137 -10.57 16.59 4.31
C PRO A 137 -11.44 16.67 5.56
N GLU A 138 -12.26 15.65 5.82
CA GLU A 138 -13.17 15.59 6.97
C GLU A 138 -12.52 15.03 8.24
N SER A 139 -11.27 14.61 8.13
CA SER A 139 -10.55 14.02 9.27
C SER A 139 -9.93 15.10 10.15
N GLN A 140 -10.07 14.94 11.46
CA GLN A 140 -9.38 15.77 12.46
C GLN A 140 -7.89 15.39 12.63
N ARG A 141 -7.29 14.79 11.61
CA ARG A 141 -5.90 14.38 11.61
C ARG A 141 -5.03 15.36 10.86
N LEU A 142 -3.82 15.57 11.34
CA LEU A 142 -2.82 16.38 10.67
C LEU A 142 -2.11 15.50 9.63
N TYR A 143 -2.33 15.77 8.36
CA TYR A 143 -1.65 15.13 7.25
C TYR A 143 -0.44 15.94 6.80
N ILE A 144 0.54 15.26 6.23
CA ILE A 144 1.83 15.87 5.83
C ILE A 144 1.64 16.97 4.79
N GLN A 145 0.75 16.78 3.84
CA GLN A 145 0.47 17.79 2.82
C GLN A 145 0.02 19.13 3.44
N SER A 146 -0.82 19.09 4.48
CA SER A 146 -1.24 20.30 5.20
C SER A 146 -0.08 20.97 5.93
N VAL A 147 0.85 20.19 6.48
CA VAL A 147 2.05 20.76 7.15
C VAL A 147 2.97 21.40 6.13
N LEU A 148 3.26 20.73 5.02
CA LEU A 148 4.13 21.26 3.98
C LEU A 148 3.58 22.51 3.33
N SER A 149 2.26 22.60 3.09
CA SER A 149 1.63 23.81 2.54
C SER A 149 1.76 25.01 3.48
N GLN A 150 1.65 24.79 4.79
CA GLN A 150 1.85 25.86 5.78
C GLN A 150 3.30 26.34 5.86
N LEU A 151 4.26 25.41 5.81
CA LEU A 151 5.69 25.74 5.78
C LEU A 151 6.07 26.50 4.52
N SER A 152 5.56 26.10 3.35
CA SER A 152 5.81 26.79 2.08
C SER A 152 5.19 28.19 2.07
N ALA A 153 4.00 28.38 2.64
CA ALA A 153 3.36 29.70 2.76
C ALA A 153 4.17 30.65 3.67
N SER A 154 4.77 30.12 4.75
CA SER A 154 5.58 30.93 5.67
C SER A 154 6.96 31.32 5.08
N THR A 155 7.47 30.58 4.08
CA THR A 155 8.73 30.91 3.39
C THR A 155 8.57 31.98 2.30
N GLN A 156 7.35 32.31 1.89
CA GLN A 156 7.07 33.36 0.89
C GLN A 156 6.85 34.77 1.49
N VAL A 157 6.98 34.93 2.80
CA VAL A 157 6.71 36.20 3.51
C VAL A 157 8.01 36.95 3.83
N HIS A 158 8.98 36.97 2.90
CA HIS A 158 10.19 37.80 3.01
C HIS A 158 10.50 38.50 1.71
#